data_fb4648706d92b23e4ac6f8c7c276fc8d
#
_entry.id   fb4648706d92b23e4ac6f8c7c276fc8d
#
_cell.length_a   1.000
_cell.length_b   1.000
_cell.length_c   1.000
_cell.angle_alpha   90.00
_cell.angle_beta   90.00
_cell.angle_gamma   90.00
#
_symmetry.space_group_name_H-M   'P 1'
#
loop_
_entity.id
_entity.type
_entity.pdbx_description
1 polymer ?
#
loop_
_entity_poly.entity_id
_entity_poly.type
_entity_poly.pdbx_seq_one_letter_code
_entity_poly.pdbx_strand_id
1 'polypeptide(L)'
;MESQAYILVLGIDQGGKGYKIYAQVGTPIETKGEGKESEPIETLTADGRDLTEAINSLFLRTTKSPNLSHLQMLIFSKELAAGGIQPALDFLRRNLSIRENIRVVVAGTKIEDLLKTQEKLGNQPALAIINQFQVNTQRSVVVQTELKDLLSHLLEPDREAVLPLIGSSEDHFTLGESAVFQGYKMVDTLTQPETLGLLLWQDRVINGSVTIPQGDPNKVASFRVISSKTKVKVSLK
;
A
#
# COMPACT_ATOMS: atom_id res chain seq x y z
N MET A 1 21.59 -22.47 -12.77
CA MET A 1 21.14 -21.21 -12.14
C MET A 1 19.71 -21.45 -11.69
N GLU A 2 19.43 -21.40 -10.40
CA GLU A 2 18.06 -21.49 -9.91
C GLU A 2 17.31 -20.26 -10.40
N SER A 3 16.23 -20.50 -11.12
CA SER A 3 15.32 -19.43 -11.59
C SER A 3 14.60 -18.85 -10.38
N GLN A 4 14.83 -17.59 -10.05
CA GLN A 4 14.16 -16.93 -8.92
C GLN A 4 12.87 -16.27 -9.40
N ALA A 5 11.84 -16.35 -8.54
CA ALA A 5 10.56 -15.66 -8.70
C ALA A 5 10.55 -14.45 -7.75
N TYR A 6 10.63 -13.25 -8.30
CA TYR A 6 10.66 -12.02 -7.50
C TYR A 6 9.24 -11.59 -7.14
N ILE A 7 8.94 -11.53 -5.85
CA ILE A 7 7.67 -11.02 -5.36
C ILE A 7 7.75 -9.49 -5.34
N LEU A 8 6.89 -8.83 -6.12
CA LEU A 8 6.81 -7.38 -6.24
C LEU A 8 5.76 -6.78 -5.31
N VAL A 9 4.62 -7.46 -5.17
CA VAL A 9 3.52 -7.08 -4.28
C VAL A 9 3.14 -8.29 -3.44
N LEU A 10 3.01 -8.08 -2.13
CA LEU A 10 2.53 -9.07 -1.19
C LEU A 10 1.27 -8.56 -0.51
N GLY A 11 0.16 -9.25 -0.71
CA GLY A 11 -1.08 -9.03 0.02
C GLY A 11 -1.21 -10.01 1.16
N ILE A 12 -1.61 -9.52 2.34
CA ILE A 12 -1.87 -10.35 3.53
C ILE A 12 -3.31 -10.10 3.97
N ASP A 13 -4.09 -11.17 3.98
CA ASP A 13 -5.48 -11.17 4.37
C ASP A 13 -5.70 -12.11 5.56
N GLN A 14 -6.78 -11.88 6.29
CA GLN A 14 -7.22 -12.81 7.32
C GLN A 14 -7.93 -13.98 6.66
N GLY A 15 -7.33 -15.16 6.73
CA GLY A 15 -7.95 -16.42 6.30
C GLY A 15 -8.88 -16.99 7.36
N GLY A 16 -9.70 -17.98 7.02
CA GLY A 16 -10.71 -18.56 7.92
C GLY A 16 -10.18 -19.11 9.25
N LYS A 17 -8.94 -19.63 9.29
CA LYS A 17 -8.26 -20.12 10.50
C LYS A 17 -6.79 -19.66 10.60
N GLY A 18 -6.44 -18.55 9.95
CA GLY A 18 -5.07 -18.06 9.90
C GLY A 18 -4.94 -16.92 8.90
N TYR A 19 -3.99 -17.05 7.98
CA TYR A 19 -3.70 -16.03 6.98
C TYR A 19 -3.88 -16.57 5.57
N LYS A 20 -4.34 -15.72 4.69
CA LYS A 20 -4.27 -15.91 3.24
C LYS A 20 -3.34 -14.87 2.64
N ILE A 21 -2.42 -15.30 1.82
CA ILE A 21 -1.48 -14.42 1.14
C ILE A 21 -1.69 -14.43 -0.35
N TYR A 22 -1.39 -13.28 -0.96
CA TYR A 22 -1.43 -13.04 -2.39
C TYR A 22 -0.08 -12.48 -2.79
N ALA A 23 0.62 -13.13 -3.70
CA ALA A 23 1.91 -12.68 -4.19
C ALA A 23 1.85 -12.43 -5.68
N GLN A 24 2.15 -11.21 -6.11
CA GLN A 24 2.40 -10.93 -7.52
C GLN A 24 3.88 -11.14 -7.81
N VAL A 25 4.14 -12.11 -8.67
CA VAL A 25 5.47 -12.56 -9.04
C VAL A 25 5.80 -12.05 -10.43
N GLY A 26 6.92 -11.34 -10.54
CA GLY A 26 7.46 -10.86 -11.80
C GLY A 26 8.89 -11.34 -11.99
N THR A 27 9.30 -11.55 -13.23
CA THR A 27 10.72 -11.64 -13.57
C THR A 27 11.28 -10.22 -13.71
N PRO A 28 12.49 -9.95 -13.18
CA PRO A 28 13.15 -8.68 -13.46
C PRO A 28 13.27 -8.54 -14.98
N ILE A 29 12.89 -7.37 -15.48
CA ILE A 29 13.19 -7.02 -16.87
C ILE A 29 14.71 -6.94 -16.98
N GLU A 30 15.35 -8.03 -17.36
CA GLU A 30 16.69 -7.94 -17.90
C GLU A 30 16.55 -7.13 -19.19
N THR A 31 17.15 -5.97 -19.23
CA THR A 31 17.37 -5.15 -20.43
C THR A 31 18.23 -5.96 -21.41
N LYS A 32 17.64 -6.91 -22.06
CA LYS A 32 18.24 -7.66 -23.17
C LYS A 32 17.39 -7.46 -24.42
N GLY A 33 17.94 -6.61 -25.28
CA GLY A 33 17.68 -6.63 -26.73
C GLY A 33 16.21 -6.60 -27.17
N GLU A 34 15.95 -5.75 -28.11
CA GLU A 34 14.69 -5.65 -28.84
C GLU A 34 14.06 -7.03 -29.11
N GLY A 35 12.84 -7.26 -28.61
CA GLY A 35 11.98 -8.34 -29.09
C GLY A 35 11.58 -9.46 -28.11
N LYS A 36 11.92 -9.41 -26.80
CA LYS A 36 11.34 -10.37 -25.84
C LYS A 36 10.21 -9.73 -25.09
N GLU A 37 9.01 -10.28 -25.26
CA GLU A 37 7.85 -10.00 -24.43
C GLU A 37 8.21 -10.26 -22.97
N SER A 38 7.91 -9.31 -22.09
CA SER A 38 8.04 -9.50 -20.64
C SER A 38 7.14 -10.67 -20.21
N GLU A 39 7.69 -11.62 -19.46
CA GLU A 39 6.86 -12.69 -18.88
C GLU A 39 5.68 -12.06 -18.11
N PRO A 40 4.47 -12.63 -18.24
CA PRO A 40 3.30 -12.11 -17.57
C PRO A 40 3.51 -12.22 -16.05
N ILE A 41 3.07 -11.19 -15.33
CA ILE A 41 3.02 -11.22 -13.85
C ILE A 41 1.95 -12.22 -13.45
N GLU A 42 2.33 -13.19 -12.63
CA GLU A 42 1.43 -14.20 -12.09
C GLU A 42 1.05 -13.84 -10.65
N THR A 43 -0.24 -14.03 -10.32
CA THR A 43 -0.72 -13.91 -8.94
C THR A 43 -0.81 -15.30 -8.33
N LEU A 44 0.04 -15.57 -7.36
CA LEU A 44 0.01 -16.79 -6.56
C LEU A 44 -0.72 -16.53 -5.25
N THR A 45 -1.47 -17.52 -4.76
CA THR A 45 -2.17 -17.47 -3.48
C THR A 45 -1.85 -18.67 -2.63
N ALA A 46 -1.73 -18.48 -1.33
CA ALA A 46 -1.56 -19.57 -0.38
C ALA A 46 -2.22 -19.25 0.96
N ASP A 47 -2.60 -20.29 1.68
CA ASP A 47 -3.17 -20.23 3.02
C ASP A 47 -2.21 -20.87 4.02
N GLY A 48 -2.23 -20.40 5.27
CA GLY A 48 -1.46 -20.96 6.38
C GLY A 48 -2.05 -20.54 7.72
N ARG A 49 -1.79 -21.34 8.76
CA ARG A 49 -2.19 -21.02 10.14
C ARG A 49 -1.44 -19.81 10.68
N ASP A 50 -0.22 -19.63 10.20
CA ASP A 50 0.59 -18.44 10.39
C ASP A 50 1.23 -18.00 9.08
N LEU A 51 1.91 -16.84 9.08
CA LEU A 51 2.52 -16.28 7.87
C LEU A 51 3.70 -17.11 7.36
N THR A 52 4.41 -17.79 8.25
CA THR A 52 5.52 -18.68 7.85
C THR A 52 4.99 -19.87 7.06
N GLU A 53 3.92 -20.50 7.55
CA GLU A 53 3.26 -21.59 6.86
C GLU A 53 2.65 -21.14 5.53
N ALA A 54 2.01 -19.96 5.50
CA ALA A 54 1.44 -19.40 4.28
C ALA A 54 2.53 -19.13 3.21
N ILE A 55 3.64 -18.51 3.59
CA ILE A 55 4.78 -18.26 2.69
C ILE A 55 5.41 -19.58 2.22
N ASN A 56 5.62 -20.55 3.11
CA ASN A 56 6.15 -21.85 2.73
C ASN A 56 5.19 -22.59 1.78
N SER A 57 3.89 -22.50 2.00
CA SER A 57 2.87 -23.05 1.11
C SER A 57 2.90 -22.39 -0.29
N LEU A 58 3.23 -21.09 -0.35
CA LEU A 58 3.44 -20.40 -1.62
C LEU A 58 4.64 -20.98 -2.38
N PHE A 59 5.73 -21.31 -1.68
CA PHE A 59 6.95 -21.88 -2.27
C PHE A 59 6.69 -23.25 -2.92
N LEU A 60 5.76 -24.04 -2.35
CA LEU A 60 5.39 -25.33 -2.91
C LEU A 60 4.56 -25.25 -4.20
N ARG A 61 4.01 -24.07 -4.52
CA ARG A 61 3.17 -23.85 -5.70
C ARG A 61 3.92 -23.28 -6.91
N THR A 62 5.20 -23.02 -6.78
CA THR A 62 6.04 -22.49 -7.88
C THR A 62 7.26 -23.39 -8.09
N THR A 63 7.70 -23.47 -9.33
CA THR A 63 8.94 -24.15 -9.71
C THR A 63 10.19 -23.28 -9.53
N LYS A 64 9.99 -21.98 -9.18
CA LYS A 64 11.03 -20.98 -8.97
C LYS A 64 11.12 -20.68 -7.47
N SER A 65 12.31 -20.41 -6.94
CA SER A 65 12.48 -20.00 -5.54
C SER A 65 11.93 -18.57 -5.35
N PRO A 66 10.86 -18.35 -4.56
CA PRO A 66 10.33 -17.02 -4.30
C PRO A 66 11.32 -16.17 -3.51
N ASN A 67 11.46 -14.92 -3.94
CA ASN A 67 12.39 -13.97 -3.35
C ASN A 67 11.66 -12.66 -2.99
N LEU A 68 11.70 -12.30 -1.70
CA LEU A 68 11.06 -11.10 -1.15
C LEU A 68 11.98 -9.86 -1.21
N SER A 69 13.23 -9.99 -1.65
CA SER A 69 14.17 -8.85 -1.68
C SER A 69 13.76 -7.74 -2.67
N HIS A 70 12.87 -8.05 -3.60
CA HIS A 70 12.32 -7.10 -4.57
C HIS A 70 10.90 -6.62 -4.24
N LEU A 71 10.39 -6.96 -3.04
CA LEU A 71 9.11 -6.47 -2.57
C LEU A 71 9.08 -4.94 -2.59
N GLN A 72 8.08 -4.35 -3.23
CA GLN A 72 7.90 -2.90 -3.35
C GLN A 72 6.66 -2.41 -2.62
N MET A 73 5.64 -3.27 -2.47
CA MET A 73 4.40 -2.91 -1.81
C MET A 73 3.86 -4.08 -0.98
N LEU A 74 3.45 -3.76 0.23
CA LEU A 74 2.75 -4.62 1.17
C LEU A 74 1.31 -4.13 1.30
N ILE A 75 0.35 -5.03 1.14
CA ILE A 75 -1.08 -4.73 1.23
C ILE A 75 -1.68 -5.53 2.38
N PHE A 76 -2.25 -4.86 3.37
CA PHE A 76 -3.10 -5.50 4.39
C PHE A 76 -4.55 -5.43 3.96
N SER A 77 -5.33 -6.52 4.16
CA SER A 77 -6.79 -6.43 4.04
C SER A 77 -7.36 -5.54 5.14
N LYS A 78 -8.54 -4.96 4.90
CA LYS A 78 -9.25 -4.14 5.89
C LYS A 78 -9.62 -4.95 7.12
N GLU A 79 -9.98 -6.20 6.93
CA GLU A 79 -10.32 -7.15 8.00
C GLU A 79 -9.11 -7.43 8.90
N LEU A 80 -7.96 -7.73 8.29
CA LEU A 80 -6.71 -7.93 9.04
C LEU A 80 -6.28 -6.65 9.76
N ALA A 81 -6.38 -5.50 9.09
CA ALA A 81 -6.05 -4.20 9.69
C ALA A 81 -6.92 -3.88 10.91
N ALA A 82 -8.24 -4.14 10.85
CA ALA A 82 -9.17 -3.97 11.97
C ALA A 82 -8.92 -4.99 13.10
N GLY A 83 -8.55 -6.23 12.76
CA GLY A 83 -8.19 -7.27 13.73
C GLY A 83 -6.86 -7.03 14.45
N GLY A 84 -5.91 -6.44 13.75
CA GLY A 84 -4.58 -6.10 14.25
C GLY A 84 -3.45 -6.70 13.40
N ILE A 85 -2.51 -5.85 13.01
CA ILE A 85 -1.40 -6.19 12.10
C ILE A 85 -0.11 -6.61 12.82
N GLN A 86 -0.10 -6.64 14.17
CA GLN A 86 1.11 -6.93 14.94
C GLN A 86 1.79 -8.26 14.55
N PRO A 87 1.08 -9.42 14.44
CA PRO A 87 1.74 -10.67 14.07
C PRO A 87 2.37 -10.62 12.67
N ALA A 88 1.74 -9.89 11.73
CA ALA A 88 2.28 -9.70 10.39
C ALA A 88 3.57 -8.85 10.42
N LEU A 89 3.59 -7.78 11.20
CA LEU A 89 4.77 -6.93 11.35
C LEU A 89 5.90 -7.66 12.05
N ASP A 90 5.62 -8.50 13.05
CA ASP A 90 6.62 -9.31 13.74
C ASP A 90 7.26 -10.34 12.78
N PHE A 91 6.48 -10.93 11.87
CA PHE A 91 7.00 -11.78 10.81
C PHE A 91 7.91 -11.00 9.86
N LEU A 92 7.47 -9.83 9.39
CA LEU A 92 8.23 -9.00 8.44
C LEU A 92 9.57 -8.53 9.02
N ARG A 93 9.58 -8.11 10.29
CA ARG A 93 10.80 -7.69 10.99
C ARG A 93 11.84 -8.81 11.15
N ARG A 94 11.40 -10.05 11.27
CA ARG A 94 12.31 -11.21 11.37
C ARG A 94 12.85 -11.66 10.01
N ASN A 95 12.24 -11.20 8.92
CA ASN A 95 12.66 -11.57 7.57
C ASN A 95 13.63 -10.54 7.00
N LEU A 96 14.94 -10.80 7.15
CA LEU A 96 16.02 -9.89 6.75
C LEU A 96 16.09 -9.63 5.23
N SER A 97 15.39 -10.40 4.41
CA SER A 97 15.36 -10.18 2.96
C SER A 97 14.41 -9.05 2.55
N ILE A 98 13.49 -8.65 3.42
CA ILE A 98 12.53 -7.58 3.14
C ILE A 98 13.15 -6.24 3.47
N ARG A 99 13.10 -5.32 2.52
CA ARG A 99 13.60 -3.96 2.71
C ARG A 99 12.58 -3.12 3.48
N GLU A 100 13.03 -2.30 4.42
CA GLU A 100 12.13 -1.46 5.22
C GLU A 100 11.56 -0.25 4.47
N ASN A 101 12.04 0.05 3.25
CA ASN A 101 11.53 1.13 2.41
C ASN A 101 10.38 0.70 1.48
N ILE A 102 9.78 -0.46 1.70
CA ILE A 102 8.59 -0.88 0.97
C ILE A 102 7.38 -0.05 1.40
N ARG A 103 6.48 0.21 0.46
CA ARG A 103 5.22 0.91 0.74
C ARG A 103 4.24 -0.01 1.44
N VAL A 104 3.56 0.52 2.46
CA VAL A 104 2.53 -0.23 3.19
C VAL A 104 1.19 0.45 2.95
N VAL A 105 0.19 -0.34 2.58
CA VAL A 105 -1.15 0.14 2.25
C VAL A 105 -2.22 -0.78 2.83
N VAL A 106 -3.44 -0.27 2.99
CA VAL A 106 -4.63 -1.06 3.34
C VAL A 106 -5.52 -1.19 2.11
N ALA A 107 -6.04 -2.38 1.85
CA ALA A 107 -7.00 -2.63 0.79
C ALA A 107 -8.40 -2.15 1.22
N GLY A 108 -8.98 -1.22 0.47
CA GLY A 108 -10.37 -0.77 0.64
C GLY A 108 -11.40 -1.71 0.01
N THR A 109 -10.94 -2.58 -0.90
CA THR A 109 -11.70 -3.68 -1.52
C THR A 109 -10.98 -4.99 -1.25
N LYS A 110 -11.51 -6.12 -1.72
CA LYS A 110 -10.79 -7.40 -1.57
C LYS A 110 -9.44 -7.34 -2.28
N ILE A 111 -8.39 -7.89 -1.64
CA ILE A 111 -7.04 -7.92 -2.22
C ILE A 111 -7.05 -8.64 -3.58
N GLU A 112 -7.85 -9.70 -3.70
CA GLU A 112 -7.99 -10.43 -4.95
C GLU A 112 -8.50 -9.55 -6.10
N ASP A 113 -9.48 -8.68 -5.83
CA ASP A 113 -10.04 -7.77 -6.81
C ASP A 113 -9.02 -6.69 -7.19
N LEU A 114 -8.29 -6.14 -6.20
CA LEU A 114 -7.18 -5.22 -6.43
C LEU A 114 -6.14 -5.79 -7.40
N LEU A 115 -5.74 -7.04 -7.15
CA LEU A 115 -4.68 -7.68 -7.94
C LEU A 115 -5.15 -8.15 -9.32
N LYS A 116 -6.46 -8.28 -9.53
CA LYS A 116 -7.08 -8.56 -10.84
C LYS A 116 -7.37 -7.30 -11.65
N THR A 117 -7.40 -6.13 -11.01
CA THR A 117 -7.68 -4.88 -11.70
C THR A 117 -6.59 -4.62 -12.74
N GLN A 118 -6.99 -4.57 -13.99
CA GLN A 118 -6.10 -4.25 -15.11
C GLN A 118 -6.32 -2.79 -15.48
N GLU A 119 -5.28 -1.99 -15.36
CA GLU A 119 -5.33 -0.66 -15.94
C GLU A 119 -5.19 -0.73 -17.45
N LYS A 120 -6.00 0.09 -18.15
CA LYS A 120 -5.96 0.21 -19.61
C LYS A 120 -4.59 0.63 -20.17
N LEU A 121 -3.68 1.08 -19.32
CA LEU A 121 -2.36 1.60 -19.69
C LEU A 121 -1.20 0.62 -19.46
N GLY A 122 -1.44 -0.61 -18.99
CA GLY A 122 -0.34 -1.55 -18.76
C GLY A 122 -0.78 -2.98 -18.53
N ASN A 123 -0.06 -3.93 -19.11
CA ASN A 123 -0.31 -5.37 -18.99
C ASN A 123 0.21 -5.99 -17.66
N GLN A 124 0.62 -5.15 -16.68
CA GLN A 124 1.28 -5.62 -15.46
C GLN A 124 0.62 -5.00 -14.21
N PRO A 125 -0.35 -5.67 -13.57
CA PRO A 125 -1.12 -5.12 -12.44
C PRO A 125 -0.25 -4.62 -11.28
N ALA A 126 0.79 -5.36 -10.90
CA ALA A 126 1.71 -4.96 -9.83
C ALA A 126 2.41 -3.63 -10.11
N LEU A 127 2.90 -3.44 -11.32
CA LEU A 127 3.57 -2.20 -11.69
C LEU A 127 2.56 -1.06 -11.85
N ALA A 128 1.35 -1.33 -12.33
CA ALA A 128 0.29 -0.34 -12.46
C ALA A 128 -0.07 0.26 -11.10
N ILE A 129 -0.34 -0.57 -10.08
CA ILE A 129 -0.66 -0.11 -8.73
C ILE A 129 0.49 0.68 -8.09
N ILE A 130 1.73 0.21 -8.26
CA ILE A 130 2.93 0.88 -7.74
C ILE A 130 3.12 2.25 -8.40
N ASN A 131 3.00 2.32 -9.73
CA ASN A 131 3.19 3.55 -10.49
C ASN A 131 2.08 4.57 -10.19
N GLN A 132 0.81 4.13 -10.16
CA GLN A 132 -0.31 5.00 -9.84
C GLN A 132 -0.19 5.55 -8.41
N PHE A 133 0.22 4.72 -7.46
CA PHE A 133 0.50 5.17 -6.10
C PHE A 133 1.60 6.24 -6.08
N GLN A 134 2.70 6.03 -6.79
CA GLN A 134 3.80 6.99 -6.86
C GLN A 134 3.37 8.34 -7.45
N VAL A 135 2.63 8.34 -8.55
CA VAL A 135 2.13 9.58 -9.18
C VAL A 135 1.20 10.34 -8.22
N ASN A 136 0.30 9.63 -7.53
CA ASN A 136 -0.66 10.27 -6.62
C ASN A 136 0.00 10.76 -5.32
N THR A 137 1.07 10.11 -4.86
CA THR A 137 1.91 10.62 -3.76
C THR A 137 2.55 11.96 -4.15
N GLN A 138 3.12 12.07 -5.34
CA GLN A 138 3.71 13.33 -5.84
C GLN A 138 2.69 14.48 -5.99
N ARG A 139 1.40 14.14 -6.14
CA ARG A 139 0.28 15.10 -6.17
C ARG A 139 -0.32 15.38 -4.80
N SER A 140 0.22 14.81 -3.74
CA SER A 140 -0.31 14.92 -2.37
C SER A 140 -1.77 14.48 -2.24
N VAL A 141 -2.17 13.49 -3.03
CA VAL A 141 -3.50 12.87 -2.94
C VAL A 141 -3.49 11.73 -1.93
N VAL A 142 -2.31 11.11 -1.72
CA VAL A 142 -2.14 9.87 -0.93
C VAL A 142 -1.08 10.08 0.15
N VAL A 143 -1.35 9.62 1.35
CA VAL A 143 -0.33 9.49 2.40
C VAL A 143 0.74 8.51 1.94
N GLN A 144 2.01 8.85 2.14
CA GLN A 144 3.10 7.92 1.91
C GLN A 144 3.56 7.36 3.25
N THR A 145 3.49 6.05 3.41
CA THR A 145 4.01 5.35 4.60
C THR A 145 4.83 4.15 4.14
N GLU A 146 6.10 4.16 4.51
CA GLU A 146 7.00 3.02 4.33
C GLU A 146 6.97 2.11 5.57
N LEU A 147 7.40 0.87 5.42
CA LEU A 147 7.43 -0.10 6.53
C LEU A 147 8.23 0.44 7.74
N LYS A 148 9.39 1.08 7.50
CA LYS A 148 10.18 1.71 8.57
C LYS A 148 9.41 2.78 9.34
N ASP A 149 8.61 3.61 8.61
CA ASP A 149 7.82 4.69 9.23
C ASP A 149 6.70 4.09 10.08
N LEU A 150 6.01 3.06 9.56
CA LEU A 150 4.98 2.34 10.30
C LEU A 150 5.55 1.71 11.57
N LEU A 151 6.68 1.01 11.48
CA LEU A 151 7.34 0.40 12.63
C LEU A 151 7.78 1.45 13.66
N SER A 152 8.29 2.59 13.21
CA SER A 152 8.67 3.71 14.09
C SER A 152 7.46 4.29 14.82
N HIS A 153 6.36 4.59 14.10
CA HIS A 153 5.14 5.14 14.69
C HIS A 153 4.54 4.20 15.75
N LEU A 154 4.57 2.88 15.51
CA LEU A 154 4.02 1.90 16.44
C LEU A 154 4.87 1.70 17.70
N LEU A 155 6.13 2.15 17.70
CA LEU A 155 7.02 2.13 18.87
C LEU A 155 6.94 3.42 19.69
N GLU A 156 6.43 4.51 19.13
CA GLU A 156 6.27 5.79 19.79
C GLU A 156 4.85 5.91 20.40
N PRO A 157 4.69 6.04 21.74
CA PRO A 157 3.37 6.02 22.38
C PRO A 157 2.42 7.14 21.96
N ASP A 158 2.99 8.26 21.48
CA ASP A 158 2.26 9.49 21.17
C ASP A 158 2.04 9.69 19.65
N ARG A 159 2.33 8.66 18.85
CA ARG A 159 2.15 8.70 17.39
C ARG A 159 1.22 7.62 16.92
N GLU A 160 0.18 8.05 16.21
CA GLU A 160 -0.74 7.18 15.50
C GLU A 160 -0.30 7.02 14.05
N ALA A 161 -0.34 5.78 13.55
CA ALA A 161 0.00 5.51 12.17
C ALA A 161 -1.21 5.79 11.25
N VAL A 162 -0.93 6.35 10.08
CA VAL A 162 -1.92 6.52 9.02
C VAL A 162 -1.38 5.86 7.76
N LEU A 163 -2.13 4.92 7.22
CA LEU A 163 -1.79 4.19 6.00
C LEU A 163 -2.72 4.59 4.86
N PRO A 164 -2.22 4.67 3.63
CA PRO A 164 -3.08 4.90 2.47
C PRO A 164 -4.04 3.73 2.27
N LEU A 165 -5.27 4.05 1.88
CA LEU A 165 -6.31 3.09 1.54
C LEU A 165 -6.42 3.02 0.02
N ILE A 166 -6.31 1.82 -0.54
CA ILE A 166 -6.41 1.57 -1.97
C ILE A 166 -7.62 0.70 -2.25
N GLY A 167 -8.53 1.21 -3.05
CA GLY A 167 -9.64 0.44 -3.60
C GLY A 167 -9.46 0.13 -5.08
N SER A 168 -10.35 -0.67 -5.62
CA SER A 168 -10.47 -0.91 -7.06
C SER A 168 -11.92 -0.78 -7.51
N SER A 169 -12.09 -0.26 -8.72
CA SER A 169 -13.28 -0.33 -9.51
C SER A 169 -13.01 -1.24 -10.70
N GLU A 170 -13.98 -1.42 -11.62
CA GLU A 170 -13.87 -2.38 -12.74
C GLU A 170 -12.57 -2.27 -13.56
N ASP A 171 -12.05 -1.05 -13.75
CA ASP A 171 -10.90 -0.80 -14.63
C ASP A 171 -9.87 0.19 -14.07
N HIS A 172 -9.99 0.62 -12.81
CA HIS A 172 -9.05 1.56 -12.20
C HIS A 172 -8.94 1.38 -10.69
N PHE A 173 -7.84 1.87 -10.12
CA PHE A 173 -7.66 1.95 -8.67
C PHE A 173 -8.23 3.25 -8.12
N THR A 174 -8.84 3.17 -6.94
CA THR A 174 -9.30 4.35 -6.19
C THR A 174 -8.29 4.65 -5.08
N LEU A 175 -7.92 5.93 -4.98
CA LEU A 175 -6.91 6.44 -4.05
C LEU A 175 -7.38 7.75 -3.43
N GLY A 176 -6.82 8.11 -2.28
CA GLY A 176 -7.07 9.40 -1.63
C GLY A 176 -7.63 9.26 -0.23
N GLU A 177 -8.19 8.14 0.11
CA GLU A 177 -8.59 7.81 1.47
C GLU A 177 -7.42 7.25 2.27
N SER A 178 -7.52 7.30 3.60
CA SER A 178 -6.50 6.78 4.50
C SER A 178 -7.12 6.01 5.65
N ALA A 179 -6.42 4.97 6.11
CA ALA A 179 -6.76 4.17 7.28
C ALA A 179 -6.01 4.72 8.50
N VAL A 180 -6.74 5.01 9.57
CA VAL A 180 -6.20 5.48 10.85
C VAL A 180 -6.01 4.30 11.79
N PHE A 181 -4.83 4.20 12.39
CA PHE A 181 -4.49 3.16 13.34
C PHE A 181 -4.36 3.71 14.74
N GLN A 182 -4.84 2.94 15.70
CA GLN A 182 -4.51 3.10 17.11
C GLN A 182 -3.71 1.88 17.56
N GLY A 183 -2.43 2.10 17.83
CA GLY A 183 -1.49 1.00 17.97
C GLY A 183 -1.49 0.12 16.70
N TYR A 184 -1.70 -1.17 16.87
CA TYR A 184 -1.66 -2.14 15.76
C TYR A 184 -3.00 -2.36 15.05
N LYS A 185 -4.06 -1.62 15.41
CA LYS A 185 -5.41 -1.83 14.87
C LYS A 185 -5.89 -0.61 14.09
N MET A 186 -6.44 -0.84 12.92
CA MET A 186 -7.20 0.16 12.20
C MET A 186 -8.50 0.46 12.96
N VAL A 187 -8.73 1.74 13.27
CA VAL A 187 -9.90 2.19 14.05
C VAL A 187 -10.83 3.09 13.26
N ASP A 188 -10.33 3.77 12.22
CA ASP A 188 -11.12 4.71 11.43
C ASP A 188 -10.55 4.89 10.02
N THR A 189 -11.25 5.68 9.20
CA THR A 189 -10.82 6.09 7.86
C THR A 189 -10.95 7.59 7.70
N LEU A 190 -10.01 8.20 6.96
CA LEU A 190 -10.08 9.57 6.50
C LEU A 190 -10.54 9.57 5.04
N THR A 191 -11.50 10.41 4.74
CA THR A 191 -11.89 10.74 3.37
C THR A 191 -10.76 11.46 2.64
N GLN A 192 -10.85 11.61 1.32
CA GLN A 192 -9.84 12.33 0.54
C GLN A 192 -9.64 13.79 1.01
N PRO A 193 -10.68 14.59 1.33
CA PRO A 193 -10.48 15.93 1.90
C PRO A 193 -9.80 15.93 3.27
N GLU A 194 -10.15 14.96 4.13
CA GLU A 194 -9.52 14.84 5.45
C GLU A 194 -8.07 14.38 5.35
N THR A 195 -7.76 13.46 4.43
CA THR A 195 -6.39 13.05 4.11
C THR A 195 -5.55 14.25 3.63
N LEU A 196 -6.11 15.09 2.75
CA LEU A 196 -5.44 16.31 2.32
C LEU A 196 -5.24 17.29 3.49
N GLY A 197 -6.25 17.43 4.37
CA GLY A 197 -6.14 18.22 5.60
C GLY A 197 -5.01 17.75 6.51
N LEU A 198 -4.86 16.44 6.70
CA LEU A 198 -3.77 15.83 7.45
C LEU A 198 -2.41 16.14 6.81
N LEU A 199 -2.29 15.99 5.49
CA LEU A 199 -1.05 16.28 4.76
C LEU A 199 -0.66 17.76 4.84
N LEU A 200 -1.64 18.68 4.78
CA LEU A 200 -1.43 20.12 5.01
C LEU A 200 -0.92 20.38 6.42
N TRP A 201 -1.54 19.76 7.42
CA TRP A 201 -1.16 19.91 8.81
C TRP A 201 0.27 19.39 9.10
N GLN A 202 0.68 18.34 8.39
CA GLN A 202 2.01 17.74 8.51
C GLN A 202 3.09 18.41 7.65
N ASP A 203 2.78 19.49 6.92
CA ASP A 203 3.66 20.14 5.93
C ASP A 203 4.17 19.20 4.82
N ARG A 204 3.36 18.20 4.47
CA ARG A 204 3.69 17.17 3.47
C ARG A 204 3.04 17.40 2.11
N VAL A 205 2.39 18.56 1.90
CA VAL A 205 1.76 18.85 0.60
C VAL A 205 2.76 19.40 -0.40
N ILE A 206 2.91 18.66 -1.50
CA ILE A 206 3.70 19.06 -2.67
C ILE A 206 2.79 18.97 -3.89
N ASN A 207 2.50 20.08 -4.55
CA ASN A 207 1.63 20.13 -5.73
C ASN A 207 0.18 19.64 -5.53
N GLY A 208 -0.34 19.69 -4.31
CA GLY A 208 -1.75 19.40 -4.02
C GLY A 208 -2.69 20.47 -4.60
N SER A 209 -3.96 20.11 -4.79
CA SER A 209 -5.03 21.07 -5.15
C SER A 209 -6.12 21.06 -4.10
N VAL A 210 -6.59 22.24 -3.73
CA VAL A 210 -7.74 22.46 -2.84
C VAL A 210 -8.86 23.06 -3.65
N THR A 211 -10.04 22.44 -3.63
CA THR A 211 -11.24 22.97 -4.31
C THR A 211 -12.25 23.39 -3.26
N ILE A 212 -12.68 24.64 -3.31
CA ILE A 212 -13.61 25.25 -2.35
C ILE A 212 -14.91 25.60 -3.06
N PRO A 213 -16.08 25.12 -2.60
CA PRO A 213 -17.38 25.55 -3.10
C PRO A 213 -17.60 27.05 -2.80
N GLN A 214 -18.10 27.82 -3.76
CA GLN A 214 -18.36 29.26 -3.63
C GLN A 214 -19.86 29.56 -3.41
N GLY A 215 -20.48 29.02 -2.34
CA GLY A 215 -21.87 29.29 -2.01
C GLY A 215 -22.92 28.73 -3.00
N ASP A 216 -22.56 28.44 -4.22
CA ASP A 216 -23.34 27.76 -5.25
C ASP A 216 -22.63 26.40 -5.53
N PRO A 217 -23.35 25.27 -5.47
CA PRO A 217 -22.75 23.94 -5.72
C PRO A 217 -22.07 23.81 -7.09
N ASN A 218 -22.47 24.64 -8.06
CA ASN A 218 -21.90 24.63 -9.41
C ASN A 218 -20.72 25.60 -9.57
N LYS A 219 -20.41 26.40 -8.54
CA LYS A 219 -19.29 27.35 -8.56
C LYS A 219 -18.21 26.89 -7.58
N VAL A 220 -17.07 26.49 -8.11
CA VAL A 220 -15.92 26.07 -7.33
C VAL A 220 -14.70 26.92 -7.65
N ALA A 221 -13.90 27.23 -6.64
CA ALA A 221 -12.57 27.80 -6.80
C ALA A 221 -11.53 26.72 -6.50
N SER A 222 -10.63 26.46 -7.44
CA SER A 222 -9.55 25.49 -7.27
C SER A 222 -8.21 26.21 -7.14
N PHE A 223 -7.46 25.88 -6.10
CA PHE A 223 -6.17 26.45 -5.80
C PHE A 223 -5.12 25.34 -5.81
N ARG A 224 -3.99 25.62 -6.44
CA ARG A 224 -2.81 24.74 -6.34
C ARG A 224 -2.01 25.14 -5.12
N VAL A 225 -1.73 24.20 -4.23
CA VAL A 225 -0.85 24.40 -3.08
C VAL A 225 0.60 24.26 -3.54
N ILE A 226 1.37 25.32 -3.43
CA ILE A 226 2.81 25.34 -3.79
C ILE A 226 3.66 24.90 -2.59
N SER A 227 3.27 25.31 -1.39
CA SER A 227 3.93 24.92 -0.14
C SER A 227 2.97 25.08 1.03
N SER A 228 3.19 24.31 2.08
CA SER A 228 2.48 24.44 3.36
C SER A 228 3.48 24.68 4.48
N LYS A 229 3.07 25.44 5.51
CA LYS A 229 3.81 25.61 6.76
C LYS A 229 2.84 25.76 7.90
N THR A 230 2.82 24.78 8.77
CA THR A 230 1.93 24.72 9.93
C THR A 230 2.68 25.14 11.22
N LYS A 231 2.01 25.91 12.06
CA LYS A 231 2.47 26.23 13.43
C LYS A 231 1.40 25.80 14.41
N VAL A 232 1.72 24.85 15.27
CA VAL A 232 0.84 24.40 16.34
C VAL A 232 1.17 25.16 17.61
N LYS A 233 0.16 25.78 18.25
CA LYS A 233 0.26 26.36 19.59
C LYS A 233 -0.65 25.56 20.51
N VAL A 234 -0.09 24.92 21.50
CA VAL A 234 -0.84 24.22 22.55
C VAL A 234 -0.93 25.15 23.77
N SER A 235 -2.15 25.51 24.17
CA SER A 235 -2.42 26.20 25.45
C SER A 235 -3.08 25.20 26.38
N LEU A 236 -2.42 24.87 27.48
CA LEU A 236 -3.06 24.15 28.59
C LEU A 236 -4.05 25.14 29.24
N LYS A 237 -5.32 24.75 29.32
CA LYS A 237 -6.32 25.43 30.16
C LYS A 237 -6.36 24.79 31.54
#